data_afd3cadf0c9c1656e28ef6666fc8bcb1
#
_entry.id   afd3cadf0c9c1656e28ef6666fc8bcb1
#
_cell.length_a   1.000
_cell.length_b   1.000
_cell.length_c   1.000
_cell.angle_alpha   90.00
_cell.angle_beta   90.00
_cell.angle_gamma   90.00
#
_symmetry.space_group_name_H-M   'P 1'
#
loop_
_entity.id
_entity.type
_entity.pdbx_description
1 polymer ?
#
loop_
_entity_poly.entity_id
_entity_poly.type
_entity_poly.pdbx_seq_one_letter_code
_entity_poly.pdbx_strand_id
1 'polypeptide(L)'
;MNYILKHFDTPLITFSAQSGAEPDIQILSVNESCRELFPLDLAQVSPAGLESWIRHRTIPRNRAYVDNLLSTMGLSLNRPVDVLKASKGLSLNDCYWVTEADFSGSFEKFNLYDNRFSRVLGQIAFTGFGSSGSILSSSPEFTTGGMLPKCWRREGGIIRLYKGGTQGASNTGFEPYSEFYAAQIAKILEVNAIDYSISRWKETLCSTCELFTGKDISFVPVGRIVRSGGMKAVRSFYESQSEAFVKALDDMIVFDAVIFNTDRHYGNFGFLVDSHTNKIIAPAPLFDHGNALLNLAGAEALKSKENILKYSKTQMPCVYDDFVEEAKKVMTHEHSNHLRRLLDFRFKRHSRYNLSPERLALVEFAVQSRVKELLEE
;
A
#
# COMPACT_ATOMS: atom_id res chain seq x y z
N MET A 1 -25.26 15.16 -12.86
CA MET A 1 -25.70 14.99 -11.46
C MET A 1 -24.75 15.76 -10.57
N ASN A 2 -25.23 16.34 -9.47
CA ASN A 2 -24.39 17.14 -8.57
C ASN A 2 -23.90 16.31 -7.40
N TYR A 3 -22.63 16.50 -7.05
CA TYR A 3 -21.92 15.80 -5.97
C TYR A 3 -21.25 16.80 -5.04
N ILE A 4 -20.95 16.35 -3.82
CA ILE A 4 -20.21 17.12 -2.82
C ILE A 4 -19.05 16.26 -2.34
N LEU A 5 -17.83 16.73 -2.53
CA LEU A 5 -16.65 16.23 -1.83
C LEU A 5 -16.68 16.77 -0.41
N LYS A 6 -16.59 15.87 0.56
CA LYS A 6 -16.62 16.20 2.00
C LYS A 6 -15.38 15.64 2.70
N HIS A 7 -15.00 16.33 3.76
CA HIS A 7 -14.08 15.85 4.78
C HIS A 7 -14.88 15.64 6.07
N PHE A 8 -15.00 14.40 6.54
CA PHE A 8 -16.07 14.04 7.46
C PHE A 8 -17.43 14.55 6.94
N ASP A 9 -18.14 15.38 7.72
CA ASP A 9 -19.40 15.99 7.27
C ASP A 9 -19.23 17.43 6.73
N THR A 10 -18.01 17.97 6.73
CA THR A 10 -17.70 19.30 6.21
C THR A 10 -17.66 19.29 4.68
N PRO A 11 -18.55 20.03 3.99
CA PRO A 11 -18.52 20.14 2.54
C PRO A 11 -17.33 21.00 2.09
N LEU A 12 -16.57 20.51 1.11
CA LEU A 12 -15.38 21.17 0.57
C LEU A 12 -15.60 21.71 -0.84
N ILE A 13 -16.05 20.83 -1.76
CA ILE A 13 -16.23 21.16 -3.18
C ILE A 13 -17.56 20.58 -3.64
N THR A 14 -18.40 21.43 -4.24
CA THR A 14 -19.59 20.99 -4.97
C THR A 14 -19.25 20.96 -6.46
N PHE A 15 -19.57 19.87 -7.12
CA PHE A 15 -19.30 19.70 -8.54
C PHE A 15 -20.41 18.90 -9.24
N SER A 16 -20.55 19.11 -10.54
CA SER A 16 -21.35 18.24 -11.39
C SER A 16 -20.45 17.23 -12.08
N ALA A 17 -20.96 16.02 -12.27
CA ALA A 17 -20.27 15.01 -13.08
C ALA A 17 -21.27 14.21 -13.89
N GLN A 18 -20.91 13.90 -15.15
CA GLN A 18 -21.64 12.96 -15.99
C GLN A 18 -20.87 11.64 -16.08
N SER A 19 -21.62 10.54 -16.07
CA SER A 19 -21.04 9.22 -16.22
C SER A 19 -20.61 8.97 -17.66
N GLY A 20 -19.38 8.51 -17.85
CA GLY A 20 -18.79 8.18 -19.14
C GLY A 20 -17.36 7.69 -18.97
N ALA A 21 -16.72 7.31 -20.08
CA ALA A 21 -15.31 6.93 -20.09
C ALA A 21 -14.40 8.13 -19.75
N GLU A 22 -14.80 9.30 -20.22
CA GLU A 22 -14.23 10.59 -19.87
C GLU A 22 -15.33 11.39 -19.15
N PRO A 23 -15.29 11.46 -17.80
CA PRO A 23 -16.29 12.18 -17.05
C PRO A 23 -16.20 13.68 -17.31
N ASP A 24 -17.31 14.31 -17.70
CA ASP A 24 -17.40 15.77 -17.75
C ASP A 24 -17.62 16.28 -16.31
N ILE A 25 -16.57 16.87 -15.74
CA ILE A 25 -16.56 17.40 -14.38
C ILE A 25 -16.54 18.93 -14.42
N GLN A 26 -17.53 19.55 -13.74
CA GLN A 26 -17.59 21.00 -13.57
C GLN A 26 -17.67 21.36 -12.09
N ILE A 27 -16.78 22.23 -11.63
CA ILE A 27 -16.79 22.74 -10.26
C ILE A 27 -17.87 23.82 -10.17
N LEU A 28 -18.83 23.64 -9.27
CA LEU A 28 -19.94 24.54 -9.05
C LEU A 28 -19.64 25.54 -7.92
N SER A 29 -19.05 25.04 -6.83
CA SER A 29 -18.63 25.90 -5.70
C SER A 29 -17.49 25.27 -4.92
N VAL A 30 -16.69 26.10 -4.26
CA VAL A 30 -15.55 25.76 -3.44
C VAL A 30 -15.71 26.44 -2.09
N ASN A 31 -15.59 25.67 -1.00
CA ASN A 31 -15.62 26.21 0.36
C ASN A 31 -14.23 26.69 0.76
N GLU A 32 -13.88 27.92 0.40
CA GLU A 32 -12.58 28.51 0.69
C GLU A 32 -12.29 28.69 2.19
N SER A 33 -13.33 28.73 3.03
CA SER A 33 -13.15 28.83 4.48
C SER A 33 -12.60 27.57 5.15
N CYS A 34 -12.56 26.44 4.40
CA CYS A 34 -12.04 25.15 4.84
C CYS A 34 -10.90 24.67 3.95
N ARG A 35 -10.13 25.58 3.35
CA ARG A 35 -9.07 25.27 2.38
C ARG A 35 -7.98 24.36 2.96
N GLU A 36 -7.67 24.52 4.23
CA GLU A 36 -6.71 23.69 4.96
C GLU A 36 -7.14 22.22 5.09
N LEU A 37 -8.43 21.93 4.96
CA LEU A 37 -8.98 20.58 5.02
C LEU A 37 -9.06 19.89 3.65
N PHE A 38 -8.61 20.54 2.57
CA PHE A 38 -8.64 19.92 1.25
C PHE A 38 -7.64 18.77 1.16
N PRO A 39 -7.94 17.69 0.41
CA PRO A 39 -7.02 16.57 0.30
C PRO A 39 -5.63 17.03 -0.14
N LEU A 40 -4.59 16.64 0.58
CA LEU A 40 -3.19 16.97 0.25
C LEU A 40 -2.78 16.46 -1.12
N ASP A 41 -3.43 15.40 -1.58
CA ASP A 41 -3.24 14.83 -2.91
C ASP A 41 -4.11 15.46 -4.01
N LEU A 42 -4.95 16.44 -3.68
CA LEU A 42 -5.67 17.28 -4.65
C LEU A 42 -4.81 18.50 -4.99
N ALA A 43 -3.88 18.38 -5.95
CA ALA A 43 -2.88 19.41 -6.26
C ALA A 43 -3.49 20.77 -6.67
N GLN A 44 -4.60 20.74 -7.37
CA GLN A 44 -5.33 21.92 -7.82
C GLN A 44 -6.82 21.68 -7.74
N VAL A 45 -7.56 22.68 -7.25
CA VAL A 45 -9.01 22.72 -7.34
C VAL A 45 -9.40 23.13 -8.75
N SER A 46 -9.40 22.16 -9.63
CA SER A 46 -9.77 22.30 -11.06
C SER A 46 -10.53 21.04 -11.50
N PRO A 47 -11.30 21.08 -12.60
CA PRO A 47 -11.96 19.88 -13.13
C PRO A 47 -10.99 18.71 -13.34
N ALA A 48 -9.82 18.97 -13.95
CA ALA A 48 -8.79 17.94 -14.17
C ALA A 48 -8.17 17.42 -12.87
N GLY A 49 -7.92 18.31 -11.88
CA GLY A 49 -7.42 17.92 -10.56
C GLY A 49 -8.41 17.03 -9.82
N LEU A 50 -9.69 17.37 -9.84
CA LEU A 50 -10.75 16.60 -9.21
C LEU A 50 -10.98 15.26 -9.93
N GLU A 51 -10.93 15.22 -11.26
CA GLU A 51 -10.99 13.98 -12.04
C GLU A 51 -9.82 13.05 -11.66
N SER A 52 -8.61 13.57 -11.61
CA SER A 52 -7.43 12.81 -11.19
C SER A 52 -7.60 12.25 -9.78
N TRP A 53 -8.09 13.05 -8.84
CA TRP A 53 -8.36 12.62 -7.47
C TRP A 53 -9.42 11.49 -7.43
N ILE A 54 -10.51 11.62 -8.18
CA ILE A 54 -11.56 10.60 -8.30
C ILE A 54 -11.01 9.29 -8.87
N ARG A 55 -10.21 9.36 -9.93
CA ARG A 55 -9.59 8.16 -10.55
C ARG A 55 -8.71 7.40 -9.57
N HIS A 56 -8.05 8.11 -8.67
CA HIS A 56 -7.25 7.51 -7.62
C HIS A 56 -8.11 6.88 -6.48
N ARG A 57 -9.39 7.11 -6.46
CA ARG A 57 -10.37 6.49 -5.56
C ARG A 57 -11.15 5.36 -6.21
N THR A 58 -10.63 4.80 -7.26
CA THR A 58 -11.16 3.61 -7.91
C THR A 58 -10.13 2.49 -7.93
N ILE A 59 -10.59 1.26 -8.08
CA ILE A 59 -9.74 0.08 -8.15
C ILE A 59 -8.79 0.18 -9.36
N PRO A 60 -7.50 -0.16 -9.23
CA PRO A 60 -6.58 -0.24 -10.36
C PRO A 60 -7.07 -1.27 -11.41
N ARG A 61 -6.91 -0.93 -12.69
CA ARG A 61 -7.34 -1.79 -13.82
C ARG A 61 -6.66 -3.16 -13.83
N ASN A 62 -5.44 -3.24 -13.35
CA ASN A 62 -4.62 -4.46 -13.32
C ASN A 62 -4.78 -5.25 -12.01
N ARG A 63 -5.71 -4.88 -11.14
CA ARG A 63 -6.00 -5.66 -9.94
C ARG A 63 -6.64 -7.01 -10.29
N ALA A 64 -6.19 -8.06 -9.60
CA ALA A 64 -6.82 -9.37 -9.71
C ALA A 64 -8.32 -9.29 -9.42
N TYR A 65 -9.11 -9.95 -10.26
CA TYR A 65 -10.56 -10.10 -10.14
C TYR A 65 -11.37 -8.79 -10.17
N VAL A 66 -10.80 -7.69 -10.68
CA VAL A 66 -11.50 -6.40 -10.75
C VAL A 66 -12.77 -6.46 -11.55
N ASP A 67 -12.78 -7.15 -12.70
CA ASP A 67 -13.96 -7.27 -13.55
C ASP A 67 -15.05 -8.09 -12.86
N ASN A 68 -14.70 -9.16 -12.16
CA ASN A 68 -15.64 -9.96 -11.36
C ASN A 68 -16.27 -9.13 -10.24
N LEU A 69 -15.45 -8.31 -9.55
CA LEU A 69 -15.93 -7.45 -8.48
C LEU A 69 -16.91 -6.38 -9.00
N LEU A 70 -16.56 -5.68 -10.07
CA LEU A 70 -17.37 -4.60 -10.61
C LEU A 70 -18.64 -5.11 -11.30
N SER A 71 -18.54 -6.19 -12.08
CA SER A 71 -19.70 -6.78 -12.76
C SER A 71 -20.78 -7.28 -11.79
N THR A 72 -20.37 -7.76 -10.60
CA THR A 72 -21.32 -8.17 -9.54
C THR A 72 -22.23 -7.01 -9.10
N MET A 73 -21.78 -5.76 -9.25
CA MET A 73 -22.52 -4.54 -8.93
C MET A 73 -23.11 -3.85 -10.18
N GLY A 74 -22.96 -4.44 -11.37
CA GLY A 74 -23.32 -3.79 -12.62
C GLY A 74 -22.45 -2.57 -12.97
N LEU A 75 -21.23 -2.51 -12.41
CA LEU A 75 -20.28 -1.41 -12.60
C LEU A 75 -19.20 -1.76 -13.63
N SER A 76 -18.48 -0.73 -14.11
CA SER A 76 -17.37 -0.87 -15.05
C SER A 76 -16.27 0.13 -14.73
N LEU A 77 -14.99 -0.27 -14.91
CA LEU A 77 -13.84 0.62 -14.81
C LEU A 77 -13.86 1.79 -15.79
N ASN A 78 -14.58 1.63 -16.90
CA ASN A 78 -14.73 2.68 -17.90
C ASN A 78 -15.75 3.76 -17.48
N ARG A 79 -16.36 3.63 -16.31
CA ARG A 79 -17.34 4.57 -15.77
C ARG A 79 -16.99 4.94 -14.32
N PRO A 80 -15.90 5.70 -14.08
CA PRO A 80 -15.36 5.96 -12.75
C PRO A 80 -16.36 6.71 -11.85
N VAL A 81 -17.22 7.55 -12.41
CA VAL A 81 -18.26 8.27 -11.65
C VAL A 81 -19.31 7.29 -11.09
N ASP A 82 -19.64 6.20 -11.80
CA ASP A 82 -20.58 5.20 -11.30
C ASP A 82 -19.95 4.40 -10.13
N VAL A 83 -18.65 4.08 -10.24
CA VAL A 83 -17.91 3.45 -9.16
C VAL A 83 -17.84 4.39 -7.95
N LEU A 84 -17.56 5.67 -8.17
CA LEU A 84 -17.56 6.70 -7.13
C LEU A 84 -18.92 6.80 -6.43
N LYS A 85 -20.00 6.85 -7.20
CA LYS A 85 -21.37 6.88 -6.67
C LYS A 85 -21.66 5.68 -5.78
N ALA A 86 -21.32 4.48 -6.23
CA ALA A 86 -21.56 3.24 -5.50
C ALA A 86 -20.73 3.15 -4.21
N SER A 87 -19.44 3.50 -4.29
CA SER A 87 -18.50 3.45 -3.16
C SER A 87 -18.52 4.68 -2.27
N LYS A 88 -19.14 5.78 -2.72
CA LYS A 88 -19.01 7.14 -2.16
C LYS A 88 -17.55 7.61 -2.07
N GLY A 89 -16.63 6.99 -2.79
CA GLY A 89 -15.20 7.26 -2.71
C GLY A 89 -14.58 7.02 -1.33
N LEU A 90 -15.28 6.32 -0.44
CA LEU A 90 -14.79 5.99 0.90
C LEU A 90 -13.54 5.12 0.83
N SER A 91 -12.53 5.45 1.63
CA SER A 91 -11.26 4.74 1.71
C SER A 91 -10.89 4.44 3.17
N LEU A 92 -10.07 3.39 3.36
CA LEU A 92 -9.40 3.15 4.63
C LEU A 92 -8.11 3.96 4.79
N ASN A 93 -7.79 4.84 3.86
CA ASN A 93 -6.60 5.71 3.96
C ASN A 93 -6.90 7.07 4.61
N ASP A 94 -8.16 7.51 4.62
CA ASP A 94 -8.53 8.87 5.04
C ASP A 94 -10.03 9.03 5.35
N CYS A 95 -10.46 10.25 5.63
CA CYS A 95 -11.83 10.61 6.00
C CYS A 95 -12.55 11.44 4.93
N TYR A 96 -12.10 11.37 3.66
CA TYR A 96 -12.79 12.00 2.54
C TYR A 96 -13.81 11.06 1.93
N TRP A 97 -14.92 11.64 1.46
CA TRP A 97 -15.95 10.93 0.72
C TRP A 97 -16.75 11.86 -0.20
N VAL A 98 -17.48 11.28 -1.12
CA VAL A 98 -18.30 12.00 -2.09
C VAL A 98 -19.74 11.55 -1.98
N THR A 99 -20.65 12.48 -1.84
CA THR A 99 -22.08 12.20 -1.81
C THR A 99 -22.81 12.90 -2.94
N GLU A 100 -23.98 12.39 -3.34
CA GLU A 100 -24.92 13.17 -4.14
C GLU A 100 -25.37 14.40 -3.33
N ALA A 101 -25.69 15.49 -4.01
CA ALA A 101 -26.00 16.76 -3.34
C ALA A 101 -27.25 16.71 -2.45
N ASP A 102 -28.21 15.85 -2.80
CA ASP A 102 -29.46 15.58 -2.08
C ASP A 102 -29.36 14.43 -1.05
N PHE A 103 -28.16 13.84 -0.90
CA PHE A 103 -27.93 12.74 0.03
C PHE A 103 -27.98 13.21 1.50
N SER A 104 -28.88 12.61 2.27
CA SER A 104 -29.06 12.88 3.69
C SER A 104 -28.43 11.79 4.57
N GLY A 105 -27.10 11.82 4.74
CA GLY A 105 -26.37 10.89 5.60
C GLY A 105 -25.13 11.55 6.18
N SER A 106 -24.63 11.02 7.30
CA SER A 106 -23.42 11.51 7.96
C SER A 106 -22.26 10.54 7.73
N PHE A 107 -21.01 11.04 7.79
CA PHE A 107 -19.80 10.21 7.71
C PHE A 107 -19.81 9.07 8.74
N GLU A 108 -20.27 9.34 9.96
CA GLU A 108 -20.36 8.36 11.05
C GLU A 108 -21.16 7.10 10.65
N LYS A 109 -22.23 7.27 9.88
CA LYS A 109 -23.10 6.15 9.44
C LYS A 109 -22.53 5.36 8.27
N PHE A 110 -21.56 5.90 7.52
CA PHE A 110 -21.09 5.30 6.27
C PHE A 110 -19.59 5.01 6.23
N ASN A 111 -18.78 5.62 7.12
CA ASN A 111 -17.33 5.42 7.12
C ASN A 111 -16.94 3.94 7.21
N LEU A 112 -15.76 3.59 6.67
CA LEU A 112 -15.28 2.21 6.65
C LEU A 112 -14.62 1.79 7.97
N TYR A 113 -14.32 2.71 8.87
CA TYR A 113 -13.66 2.41 10.13
C TYR A 113 -14.60 1.77 11.16
N ASP A 114 -15.86 2.16 11.20
CA ASP A 114 -16.84 1.70 12.19
C ASP A 114 -17.86 0.73 11.58
N ASN A 115 -18.11 0.81 10.27
CA ASN A 115 -19.18 0.08 9.63
C ASN A 115 -18.73 -1.28 9.08
N ARG A 116 -19.69 -2.18 8.88
CA ARG A 116 -19.45 -3.53 8.40
C ARG A 116 -19.07 -3.53 6.91
N PHE A 117 -18.13 -4.39 6.54
CA PHE A 117 -17.79 -4.64 5.15
C PHE A 117 -18.69 -5.67 4.50
N SER A 118 -18.88 -5.56 3.19
CA SER A 118 -19.56 -6.61 2.40
C SER A 118 -18.70 -7.87 2.36
N ARG A 119 -19.19 -8.96 2.95
CA ARG A 119 -18.48 -10.26 2.92
C ARG A 119 -18.42 -10.82 1.49
N VAL A 120 -19.46 -10.59 0.70
CA VAL A 120 -19.54 -11.06 -0.69
C VAL A 120 -18.48 -10.35 -1.53
N LEU A 121 -18.42 -9.02 -1.49
CA LEU A 121 -17.42 -8.25 -2.23
C LEU A 121 -15.99 -8.59 -1.79
N GLY A 122 -15.73 -8.72 -0.49
CA GLY A 122 -14.43 -9.15 0.01
C GLY A 122 -14.04 -10.55 -0.49
N GLN A 123 -14.97 -11.50 -0.53
CA GLN A 123 -14.70 -12.82 -1.10
C GLN A 123 -14.39 -12.74 -2.60
N ILE A 124 -15.17 -12.00 -3.40
CA ILE A 124 -14.94 -11.84 -4.84
C ILE A 124 -13.59 -11.18 -5.09
N ALA A 125 -13.27 -10.12 -4.37
CA ALA A 125 -11.99 -9.41 -4.50
C ALA A 125 -10.77 -10.27 -4.18
N PHE A 126 -10.94 -11.32 -3.39
CA PHE A 126 -9.86 -12.23 -2.98
C PHE A 126 -9.78 -13.51 -3.79
N THR A 127 -10.91 -14.06 -4.24
CA THR A 127 -10.98 -15.38 -4.91
C THR A 127 -11.44 -15.31 -6.36
N GLY A 128 -11.99 -14.18 -6.81
CA GLY A 128 -12.70 -14.05 -8.09
C GLY A 128 -14.13 -14.59 -8.07
N PHE A 129 -14.57 -15.25 -7.01
CA PHE A 129 -15.87 -15.91 -6.94
C PHE A 129 -16.65 -15.53 -5.68
N GLY A 130 -17.96 -15.39 -5.80
CA GLY A 130 -18.86 -15.14 -4.68
C GLY A 130 -20.23 -15.74 -4.90
N SER A 131 -20.95 -16.04 -3.82
CA SER A 131 -22.36 -16.43 -3.88
C SER A 131 -23.25 -15.20 -4.00
N SER A 132 -24.37 -15.31 -4.72
CA SER A 132 -25.43 -14.30 -4.73
C SER A 132 -25.96 -14.09 -3.30
N GLY A 133 -25.89 -12.88 -2.80
CA GLY A 133 -26.40 -12.49 -1.47
C GLY A 133 -26.69 -10.99 -1.44
N SER A 134 -27.24 -10.50 -0.34
CA SER A 134 -27.43 -9.06 -0.14
C SER A 134 -26.07 -8.35 -0.17
N ILE A 135 -25.84 -7.53 -1.18
CA ILE A 135 -24.59 -6.79 -1.37
C ILE A 135 -24.76 -5.43 -0.71
N LEU A 136 -23.93 -5.19 0.31
CA LEU A 136 -23.76 -3.86 0.87
C LEU A 136 -22.80 -3.09 -0.05
N SER A 137 -23.18 -1.90 -0.47
CA SER A 137 -22.33 -1.04 -1.31
C SER A 137 -21.09 -0.53 -0.56
N SER A 138 -21.13 -0.42 0.76
CA SER A 138 -19.99 -0.01 1.59
C SER A 138 -18.97 -1.14 1.67
N SER A 139 -17.89 -1.01 0.90
CA SER A 139 -16.78 -1.95 0.92
C SER A 139 -15.48 -1.23 0.59
N PRO A 140 -14.39 -1.47 1.36
CA PRO A 140 -13.09 -0.89 1.06
C PRO A 140 -12.49 -1.42 -0.24
N GLU A 141 -13.04 -2.49 -0.79
CA GLU A 141 -12.54 -3.15 -1.99
C GLU A 141 -12.55 -2.25 -3.23
N PHE A 142 -13.46 -1.26 -3.29
CA PHE A 142 -13.57 -0.33 -4.42
C PHE A 142 -12.46 0.72 -4.48
N THR A 143 -11.75 0.95 -3.36
CA THR A 143 -10.71 2.01 -3.26
C THR A 143 -9.35 1.48 -2.82
N THR A 144 -9.23 0.16 -2.57
CA THR A 144 -7.97 -0.47 -2.20
C THR A 144 -7.06 -0.62 -3.41
N GLY A 145 -5.86 -0.06 -3.35
CA GLY A 145 -4.85 -0.14 -4.41
C GLY A 145 -4.12 -1.49 -4.52
N GLY A 146 -3.23 -1.58 -5.52
CA GLY A 146 -2.34 -2.72 -5.77
C GLY A 146 -2.96 -3.86 -6.56
N MET A 147 -2.12 -4.71 -7.19
CA MET A 147 -2.51 -5.69 -8.20
C MET A 147 -2.95 -7.06 -7.64
N LEU A 148 -2.38 -7.49 -6.51
CA LEU A 148 -2.60 -8.83 -5.97
C LEU A 148 -4.02 -9.03 -5.45
N PRO A 149 -4.53 -10.29 -5.42
CA PRO A 149 -5.76 -10.63 -4.74
C PRO A 149 -5.72 -10.17 -3.28
N LYS A 150 -6.68 -9.37 -2.86
CA LYS A 150 -6.72 -8.88 -1.48
C LYS A 150 -8.10 -8.47 -1.04
N CYS A 151 -8.34 -8.55 0.25
CA CYS A 151 -9.56 -8.03 0.86
C CYS A 151 -9.32 -7.57 2.29
N TRP A 152 -10.16 -6.66 2.74
CA TRP A 152 -10.20 -6.23 4.12
C TRP A 152 -11.26 -7.02 4.89
N ARG A 153 -10.90 -7.42 6.11
CA ARG A 153 -11.81 -8.15 7.01
C ARG A 153 -11.78 -7.51 8.39
N ARG A 154 -12.92 -7.55 9.04
CA ARG A 154 -13.04 -7.12 10.44
C ARG A 154 -13.19 -8.37 11.31
N GLU A 155 -12.25 -8.57 12.21
CA GLU A 155 -12.17 -9.72 13.11
C GLU A 155 -11.90 -9.24 14.53
N GLY A 156 -12.82 -9.53 15.45
CA GLY A 156 -12.68 -9.09 16.84
C GLY A 156 -12.54 -7.57 17.04
N GLY A 157 -13.15 -6.77 16.15
CA GLY A 157 -13.03 -5.32 16.18
C GLY A 157 -11.82 -4.77 15.41
N ILE A 158 -10.85 -5.60 15.05
CA ILE A 158 -9.63 -5.21 14.32
C ILE A 158 -9.87 -5.34 12.82
N ILE A 159 -9.44 -4.34 12.05
CA ILE A 159 -9.45 -4.37 10.58
C ILE A 159 -8.11 -4.92 10.09
N ARG A 160 -8.16 -6.02 9.32
CA ARG A 160 -6.98 -6.66 8.74
C ARG A 160 -7.07 -6.78 7.23
N LEU A 161 -5.96 -6.49 6.56
CA LEU A 161 -5.77 -6.82 5.16
C LEU A 161 -5.37 -8.29 5.04
N TYR A 162 -6.01 -9.00 4.11
CA TYR A 162 -5.61 -10.33 3.63
C TYR A 162 -5.13 -10.17 2.20
N LYS A 163 -3.87 -10.53 1.92
CA LYS A 163 -3.23 -10.34 0.63
C LYS A 163 -2.63 -11.65 0.15
N GLY A 164 -3.15 -12.18 -0.95
CA GLY A 164 -2.63 -13.38 -1.62
C GLY A 164 -1.40 -13.06 -2.46
N GLY A 165 -0.80 -14.10 -3.04
CA GLY A 165 0.30 -13.98 -3.98
C GLY A 165 -0.14 -14.08 -5.44
N THR A 166 0.78 -13.80 -6.36
CA THR A 166 0.62 -14.03 -7.79
C THR A 166 0.39 -15.50 -8.11
N GLN A 167 -0.25 -15.76 -9.25
CA GLN A 167 -0.53 -17.12 -9.74
C GLN A 167 -0.06 -17.25 -11.18
N GLY A 168 0.19 -18.48 -11.61
CA GLY A 168 0.41 -18.80 -13.02
C GLY A 168 1.80 -19.26 -13.41
N ALA A 169 2.83 -19.10 -12.56
CA ALA A 169 4.17 -19.63 -12.79
C ALA A 169 4.72 -20.32 -11.54
N SER A 170 5.66 -21.24 -11.72
CA SER A 170 6.23 -22.06 -10.64
C SER A 170 7.03 -21.28 -9.60
N ASN A 171 7.51 -20.09 -9.95
CA ASN A 171 8.24 -19.17 -9.07
C ASN A 171 7.41 -18.01 -8.53
N THR A 172 6.09 -18.10 -8.57
CA THR A 172 5.16 -17.07 -8.06
C THR A 172 4.42 -17.55 -6.82
N GLY A 173 3.67 -16.65 -6.18
CA GLY A 173 2.87 -16.96 -5.00
C GLY A 173 3.64 -16.88 -3.68
N PHE A 174 4.87 -16.34 -3.71
CA PHE A 174 5.74 -16.24 -2.53
C PHE A 174 5.66 -14.89 -1.82
N GLU A 175 4.90 -13.92 -2.35
CA GLU A 175 4.74 -12.60 -1.77
C GLU A 175 4.28 -12.62 -0.29
N PRO A 176 3.35 -13.50 0.15
CA PRO A 176 2.99 -13.60 1.55
C PRO A 176 4.16 -13.99 2.46
N TYR A 177 5.05 -14.86 1.98
CA TYR A 177 6.26 -15.23 2.72
C TYR A 177 7.25 -14.07 2.78
N SER A 178 7.43 -13.33 1.67
CA SER A 178 8.31 -12.16 1.63
C SER A 178 7.89 -11.13 2.65
N GLU A 179 6.61 -10.78 2.74
CA GLU A 179 6.09 -9.85 3.73
C GLU A 179 6.34 -10.32 5.16
N PHE A 180 6.04 -11.59 5.46
CA PHE A 180 6.26 -12.17 6.79
C PHE A 180 7.72 -12.20 7.22
N TYR A 181 8.62 -12.58 6.32
CA TYR A 181 10.05 -12.65 6.63
C TYR A 181 10.72 -11.28 6.62
N ALA A 182 10.33 -10.38 5.73
CA ALA A 182 10.85 -9.01 5.71
C ALA A 182 10.51 -8.24 6.99
N ALA A 183 9.32 -8.44 7.56
CA ALA A 183 8.94 -7.85 8.83
C ALA A 183 9.84 -8.27 10.00
N GLN A 184 10.43 -9.46 9.96
CA GLN A 184 11.38 -9.91 10.98
C GLN A 184 12.73 -9.16 10.87
N ILE A 185 13.19 -8.89 9.65
CA ILE A 185 14.39 -8.08 9.39
C ILE A 185 14.15 -6.63 9.83
N ALA A 186 12.98 -6.05 9.51
CA ALA A 186 12.62 -4.70 9.92
C ALA A 186 12.71 -4.53 11.45
N LYS A 187 12.25 -5.52 12.23
CA LYS A 187 12.36 -5.50 13.70
C LYS A 187 13.80 -5.51 14.20
N ILE A 188 14.71 -6.24 13.55
CA ILE A 188 16.11 -6.30 13.93
C ILE A 188 16.82 -5.00 13.59
N LEU A 189 16.47 -4.40 12.46
CA LEU A 189 16.99 -3.11 12.02
C LEU A 189 16.32 -1.92 12.73
N GLU A 190 15.30 -2.17 13.57
CA GLU A 190 14.52 -1.16 14.27
C GLU A 190 13.83 -0.16 13.31
N VAL A 191 13.50 -0.62 12.10
CA VAL A 191 12.80 0.16 11.09
C VAL A 191 11.29 0.16 11.38
N ASN A 192 10.66 1.32 11.29
CA ASN A 192 9.21 1.45 11.44
C ASN A 192 8.49 0.82 10.24
N ALA A 193 8.07 -0.42 10.37
CA ALA A 193 7.39 -1.18 9.34
C ALA A 193 6.20 -1.96 9.90
N ILE A 194 5.25 -2.28 9.03
CA ILE A 194 4.07 -3.07 9.39
C ILE A 194 4.47 -4.49 9.77
N ASP A 195 3.85 -5.01 10.82
CA ASP A 195 3.93 -6.42 11.19
C ASP A 195 3.06 -7.26 10.27
N TYR A 196 3.65 -8.35 9.77
CA TYR A 196 2.94 -9.31 8.94
C TYR A 196 2.90 -10.69 9.59
N SER A 197 1.76 -11.37 9.44
CA SER A 197 1.60 -12.79 9.73
C SER A 197 1.20 -13.53 8.45
N ILE A 198 1.30 -14.87 8.47
CA ILE A 198 0.83 -15.73 7.38
C ILE A 198 -0.45 -16.46 7.83
N SER A 199 -1.40 -16.53 6.92
CA SER A 199 -2.65 -17.22 7.11
C SER A 199 -3.08 -17.95 5.84
N ARG A 200 -4.17 -18.70 5.93
CA ARG A 200 -4.88 -19.24 4.79
C ARG A 200 -6.35 -18.86 4.89
N TRP A 201 -6.86 -18.22 3.85
CA TRP A 201 -8.26 -17.89 3.75
C TRP A 201 -8.82 -18.34 2.42
N LYS A 202 -9.99 -18.99 2.43
CA LYS A 202 -10.59 -19.57 1.21
C LYS A 202 -9.58 -20.40 0.40
N GLU A 203 -8.87 -21.28 1.09
CA GLU A 203 -7.85 -22.19 0.56
C GLU A 203 -6.61 -21.50 -0.06
N THR A 204 -6.54 -20.18 -0.03
CA THR A 204 -5.43 -19.40 -0.57
C THR A 204 -4.50 -18.95 0.56
N LEU A 205 -3.19 -19.19 0.40
CA LEU A 205 -2.17 -18.63 1.27
C LEU A 205 -2.13 -17.12 1.13
N CYS A 206 -2.04 -16.42 2.25
CA CYS A 206 -2.00 -14.96 2.29
C CYS A 206 -1.15 -14.44 3.45
N SER A 207 -0.60 -13.26 3.27
CA SER A 207 -0.15 -12.43 4.38
C SER A 207 -1.32 -11.69 5.00
N THR A 208 -1.19 -11.37 6.28
CA THR A 208 -2.17 -10.54 6.99
C THR A 208 -1.46 -9.47 7.79
N CYS A 209 -2.00 -8.25 7.76
CA CYS A 209 -1.53 -7.14 8.58
C CYS A 209 -2.72 -6.32 9.10
N GLU A 210 -2.49 -5.60 10.20
CA GLU A 210 -3.50 -4.70 10.75
C GLU A 210 -3.51 -3.37 9.99
N LEU A 211 -4.66 -2.73 9.96
CA LEU A 211 -4.81 -1.38 9.42
C LEU A 211 -4.08 -0.40 10.35
N PHE A 212 -3.24 0.46 9.78
CA PHE A 212 -2.47 1.47 10.53
C PHE A 212 -3.08 2.87 10.48
N THR A 213 -4.19 3.04 9.77
CA THR A 213 -4.97 4.28 9.69
C THR A 213 -6.26 4.19 10.50
N GLY A 214 -6.91 5.32 10.67
CA GLY A 214 -8.16 5.42 11.45
C GLY A 214 -8.89 6.72 11.19
N LYS A 215 -9.89 7.02 11.99
CA LYS A 215 -10.60 8.31 11.90
C LYS A 215 -9.72 9.50 12.29
N ASP A 216 -8.71 9.28 13.13
CA ASP A 216 -7.81 10.32 13.61
C ASP A 216 -6.52 10.43 12.80
N ILE A 217 -6.13 9.35 12.12
CA ILE A 217 -4.87 9.25 11.37
C ILE A 217 -5.14 8.74 9.97
N SER A 218 -4.80 9.57 8.99
CA SER A 218 -4.87 9.29 7.56
C SER A 218 -3.48 8.94 7.00
N PHE A 219 -3.44 8.33 5.82
CA PHE A 219 -2.23 8.02 5.06
C PHE A 219 -2.27 8.68 3.69
N VAL A 220 -1.17 9.36 3.33
CA VAL A 220 -0.98 9.92 1.99
C VAL A 220 0.34 9.40 1.42
N PRO A 221 0.33 8.69 0.27
CA PRO A 221 1.55 8.25 -0.40
C PRO A 221 2.40 9.44 -0.84
N VAL A 222 3.73 9.31 -0.75
CA VAL A 222 4.65 10.39 -1.14
C VAL A 222 4.47 10.83 -2.60
N GLY A 223 4.20 9.89 -3.52
CA GLY A 223 3.98 10.21 -4.94
C GLY A 223 2.72 11.02 -5.23
N ARG A 224 1.84 11.20 -4.26
CA ARG A 224 0.67 12.07 -4.37
C ARG A 224 0.99 13.53 -4.02
N ILE A 225 2.03 13.74 -3.21
CA ILE A 225 2.51 15.05 -2.78
C ILE A 225 3.67 15.49 -3.66
N VAL A 226 4.71 14.67 -3.78
CA VAL A 226 5.90 14.91 -4.61
C VAL A 226 5.69 14.23 -5.97
N ARG A 227 5.19 14.98 -6.95
CA ARG A 227 4.71 14.43 -8.24
C ARG A 227 5.77 14.35 -9.34
N SER A 228 6.91 15.01 -9.14
CA SER A 228 8.02 15.07 -10.11
C SER A 228 9.35 15.28 -9.40
N GLY A 229 10.46 15.08 -10.12
CA GLY A 229 11.82 15.30 -9.60
C GLY A 229 12.43 14.08 -8.90
N GLY A 230 11.76 12.93 -8.91
CA GLY A 230 12.31 11.65 -8.44
C GLY A 230 12.70 11.66 -6.96
N MET A 231 13.61 10.75 -6.57
CA MET A 231 14.08 10.61 -5.19
C MET A 231 14.76 11.87 -4.64
N LYS A 232 15.38 12.70 -5.50
CA LYS A 232 15.95 13.98 -5.09
C LYS A 232 14.88 14.93 -4.54
N ALA A 233 13.74 15.06 -5.23
CA ALA A 233 12.64 15.91 -4.76
C ALA A 233 11.96 15.31 -3.52
N VAL A 234 11.84 13.97 -3.43
CA VAL A 234 11.37 13.29 -2.23
C VAL A 234 12.26 13.62 -1.04
N ARG A 235 13.57 13.47 -1.17
CA ARG A 235 14.54 13.79 -0.10
C ARG A 235 14.40 15.23 0.35
N SER A 236 14.38 16.19 -0.57
CA SER A 236 14.19 17.60 -0.22
C SER A 236 12.87 17.87 0.50
N PHE A 237 11.81 17.16 0.16
CA PHE A 237 10.54 17.27 0.88
C PHE A 237 10.66 16.71 2.31
N TYR A 238 11.32 15.56 2.51
CA TYR A 238 11.55 14.99 3.83
C TYR A 238 12.43 15.89 4.70
N GLU A 239 13.48 16.49 4.12
CA GLU A 239 14.34 17.49 4.77
C GLU A 239 13.56 18.72 5.23
N SER A 240 12.56 19.15 4.46
CA SER A 240 11.71 20.28 4.84
C SER A 240 10.77 19.98 6.02
N GLN A 241 10.56 18.71 6.37
CA GLN A 241 9.71 18.31 7.49
C GLN A 241 10.51 18.27 8.81
N SER A 242 11.48 17.37 8.93
CA SER A 242 12.40 17.30 10.09
C SER A 242 13.47 16.22 9.90
N GLU A 243 14.47 16.18 10.78
CA GLU A 243 15.49 15.12 10.83
C GLU A 243 14.89 13.72 11.02
N ALA A 244 13.82 13.57 11.79
CA ALA A 244 13.13 12.29 11.97
C ALA A 244 12.53 11.75 10.66
N PHE A 245 12.08 12.64 9.77
CA PHE A 245 11.60 12.25 8.43
C PHE A 245 12.76 11.80 7.56
N VAL A 246 13.89 12.52 7.56
CA VAL A 246 15.10 12.12 6.82
C VAL A 246 15.58 10.75 7.29
N LYS A 247 15.68 10.54 8.64
CA LYS A 247 16.04 9.25 9.19
C LYS A 247 15.13 8.12 8.69
N ALA A 248 13.82 8.32 8.69
CA ALA A 248 12.88 7.29 8.21
C ALA A 248 13.06 6.97 6.72
N LEU A 249 13.43 7.95 5.90
CA LEU A 249 13.76 7.74 4.49
C LEU A 249 15.05 6.94 4.33
N ASP A 250 16.08 7.24 5.13
CA ASP A 250 17.37 6.56 5.14
C ASP A 250 17.22 5.12 5.66
N ASP A 251 16.44 4.91 6.74
CA ASP A 251 16.08 3.59 7.26
C ASP A 251 15.40 2.74 6.16
N MET A 252 14.49 3.33 5.36
CA MET A 252 13.83 2.66 4.24
C MET A 252 14.84 2.22 3.17
N ILE A 253 15.76 3.09 2.77
CA ILE A 253 16.76 2.78 1.72
C ILE A 253 17.67 1.64 2.18
N VAL A 254 18.16 1.68 3.42
CA VAL A 254 18.97 0.60 3.98
C VAL A 254 18.19 -0.70 4.11
N PHE A 255 16.97 -0.64 4.60
CA PHE A 255 16.10 -1.80 4.72
C PHE A 255 15.81 -2.46 3.37
N ASP A 256 15.41 -1.69 2.35
CA ASP A 256 15.12 -2.20 1.02
C ASP A 256 16.34 -2.83 0.36
N ALA A 257 17.55 -2.30 0.61
CA ALA A 257 18.80 -2.90 0.16
C ALA A 257 19.05 -4.29 0.78
N VAL A 258 18.79 -4.45 2.10
CA VAL A 258 18.96 -5.71 2.82
C VAL A 258 17.98 -6.77 2.36
N ILE A 259 16.73 -6.40 2.13
CA ILE A 259 15.67 -7.34 1.72
C ILE A 259 15.52 -7.49 0.21
N PHE A 260 16.32 -6.81 -0.60
CA PHE A 260 16.22 -6.80 -2.09
C PHE A 260 14.82 -6.40 -2.58
N ASN A 261 14.24 -5.35 -2.04
CA ASN A 261 12.90 -4.93 -2.38
C ASN A 261 12.85 -4.21 -3.74
N THR A 262 12.40 -4.89 -4.77
CA THR A 262 12.37 -4.36 -6.14
C THR A 262 11.15 -3.50 -6.45
N ASP A 263 10.24 -3.29 -5.49
CA ASP A 263 8.93 -2.64 -5.74
C ASP A 263 8.61 -1.49 -4.75
N ARG A 264 9.64 -0.82 -4.21
CA ARG A 264 9.44 0.38 -3.38
C ARG A 264 9.10 1.59 -4.24
N HIS A 265 7.97 1.57 -4.93
CA HIS A 265 7.49 2.73 -5.68
C HIS A 265 6.89 3.80 -4.75
N TYR A 266 6.70 5.02 -5.27
CA TYR A 266 6.20 6.19 -4.51
C TYR A 266 4.78 6.03 -3.93
N GLY A 267 4.10 4.93 -4.17
CA GLY A 267 2.83 4.56 -3.55
C GLY A 267 2.97 3.73 -2.26
N ASN A 268 4.15 3.14 -2.01
CA ASN A 268 4.41 2.18 -0.93
C ASN A 268 5.12 2.79 0.28
N PHE A 269 5.25 4.11 0.33
CA PHE A 269 5.71 4.89 1.47
C PHE A 269 5.14 6.31 1.40
N GLY A 270 5.17 7.04 2.50
CA GLY A 270 4.58 8.37 2.57
C GLY A 270 4.39 8.86 3.99
N PHE A 271 3.27 9.50 4.25
CA PHE A 271 3.05 10.28 5.45
C PHE A 271 1.78 9.89 6.20
N LEU A 272 1.87 9.87 7.52
CA LEU A 272 0.72 9.95 8.40
C LEU A 272 0.28 11.41 8.52
N VAL A 273 -1.02 11.61 8.44
CA VAL A 273 -1.65 12.91 8.48
C VAL A 273 -2.70 12.89 9.59
N ASP A 274 -2.70 13.92 10.43
CA ASP A 274 -3.79 14.13 11.38
C ASP A 274 -5.07 14.42 10.61
N SER A 275 -6.07 13.54 10.75
CA SER A 275 -7.29 13.61 9.95
C SER A 275 -8.16 14.83 10.27
N HIS A 276 -8.03 15.46 11.42
CA HIS A 276 -8.84 16.62 11.80
C HIS A 276 -8.24 17.94 11.34
N THR A 277 -6.91 18.03 11.34
CA THR A 277 -6.18 19.25 10.95
C THR A 277 -5.56 19.19 9.57
N ASN A 278 -5.58 18.01 8.95
CA ASN A 278 -4.95 17.73 7.65
C ASN A 278 -3.45 18.06 7.59
N LYS A 279 -2.76 17.99 8.74
CA LYS A 279 -1.31 18.24 8.84
C LYS A 279 -0.52 16.93 8.80
N ILE A 280 0.59 16.92 8.10
CA ILE A 280 1.56 15.81 8.14
C ILE A 280 2.15 15.77 9.55
N ILE A 281 2.12 14.59 10.20
CA ILE A 281 2.55 14.41 11.59
C ILE A 281 3.72 13.45 11.74
N ALA A 282 3.88 12.47 10.85
CA ALA A 282 4.97 11.50 10.90
C ALA A 282 5.18 10.82 9.55
N PRO A 283 6.35 10.18 9.31
CA PRO A 283 6.50 9.18 8.25
C PRO A 283 5.57 7.98 8.53
N ALA A 284 4.93 7.45 7.49
CA ALA A 284 4.12 6.26 7.62
C ALA A 284 5.02 5.01 7.85
N PRO A 285 4.53 3.98 8.56
CA PRO A 285 5.24 2.71 8.63
C PRO A 285 5.40 2.12 7.22
N LEU A 286 6.54 1.47 6.95
CA LEU A 286 6.79 0.82 5.67
C LEU A 286 5.90 -0.41 5.52
N PHE A 287 5.37 -0.61 4.35
CA PHE A 287 4.50 -1.73 4.00
C PHE A 287 4.76 -2.22 2.57
N ASP A 288 4.09 -3.29 2.18
CA ASP A 288 4.17 -3.90 0.84
C ASP A 288 5.59 -4.39 0.50
N HIS A 289 6.04 -5.42 1.22
CA HIS A 289 7.33 -6.08 1.02
C HIS A 289 7.18 -7.38 0.21
N GLY A 290 6.10 -7.52 -0.55
CA GLY A 290 5.79 -8.73 -1.32
C GLY A 290 6.87 -9.06 -2.36
N ASN A 291 7.41 -8.07 -3.04
CA ASN A 291 8.47 -8.21 -4.05
C ASN A 291 9.88 -8.07 -3.46
N ALA A 292 10.10 -8.70 -2.31
CA ALA A 292 11.38 -8.73 -1.61
C ALA A 292 11.89 -10.17 -1.42
N LEU A 293 13.07 -10.29 -0.81
CA LEU A 293 13.68 -11.56 -0.41
C LEU A 293 13.76 -12.59 -1.56
N LEU A 294 14.04 -12.09 -2.76
CA LEU A 294 14.23 -12.90 -3.97
C LEU A 294 13.02 -13.82 -4.25
N ASN A 295 11.80 -13.31 -4.00
CA ASN A 295 10.56 -14.10 -4.09
C ASN A 295 10.36 -14.75 -5.47
N LEU A 296 10.79 -14.09 -6.54
CA LEU A 296 10.68 -14.59 -7.92
C LEU A 296 11.85 -15.48 -8.36
N ALA A 297 12.78 -15.83 -7.45
CA ALA A 297 13.88 -16.74 -7.78
C ALA A 297 13.35 -18.09 -8.25
N GLY A 298 13.70 -18.48 -9.47
CA GLY A 298 13.35 -19.76 -10.06
C GLY A 298 14.31 -20.88 -9.65
N ALA A 299 14.04 -22.10 -10.13
CA ALA A 299 14.79 -23.31 -9.78
C ALA A 299 16.31 -23.17 -10.03
N GLU A 300 16.72 -22.48 -11.09
CA GLU A 300 18.15 -22.28 -11.41
C GLU A 300 18.85 -21.45 -10.34
N ALA A 301 18.25 -20.34 -9.91
CA ALA A 301 18.80 -19.50 -8.86
C ALA A 301 18.88 -20.23 -7.49
N LEU A 302 17.98 -21.18 -7.27
CA LEU A 302 17.88 -21.93 -6.01
C LEU A 302 18.72 -23.21 -5.98
N LYS A 303 19.59 -23.46 -6.97
CA LYS A 303 20.46 -24.65 -6.99
C LYS A 303 21.64 -24.57 -6.02
N SER A 304 22.18 -23.37 -5.80
CA SER A 304 23.37 -23.19 -4.98
C SER A 304 23.47 -21.79 -4.39
N LYS A 305 24.36 -21.64 -3.42
CA LYS A 305 24.73 -20.34 -2.85
C LYS A 305 25.31 -19.39 -3.90
N GLU A 306 26.09 -19.88 -4.84
CA GLU A 306 26.64 -19.07 -5.93
C GLU A 306 25.52 -18.56 -6.85
N ASN A 307 24.61 -19.43 -7.24
CA ASN A 307 23.49 -19.06 -8.12
C ASN A 307 22.57 -18.03 -7.49
N ILE A 308 22.24 -18.17 -6.19
CA ILE A 308 21.37 -17.19 -5.53
C ILE A 308 22.06 -15.82 -5.38
N LEU A 309 23.38 -15.77 -5.14
CA LEU A 309 24.14 -14.52 -5.15
C LEU A 309 24.20 -13.90 -6.54
N LYS A 310 24.40 -14.71 -7.59
CA LYS A 310 24.35 -14.20 -8.96
C LYS A 310 22.99 -13.62 -9.29
N TYR A 311 21.90 -14.29 -8.87
CA TYR A 311 20.55 -13.80 -9.05
C TYR A 311 20.30 -12.53 -8.24
N SER A 312 20.77 -12.45 -6.99
CA SER A 312 20.56 -11.26 -6.15
C SER A 312 21.17 -9.99 -6.74
N LYS A 313 22.27 -10.10 -7.49
CA LYS A 313 22.91 -8.99 -8.21
C LYS A 313 22.10 -8.48 -9.41
N THR A 314 21.12 -9.23 -9.88
CA THR A 314 20.22 -8.79 -10.95
C THR A 314 19.00 -8.03 -10.41
N GLN A 315 18.84 -7.98 -9.10
CA GLN A 315 17.72 -7.27 -8.49
C GLN A 315 18.02 -5.78 -8.43
N MET A 316 17.11 -4.98 -8.95
CA MET A 316 17.26 -3.51 -9.01
C MET A 316 16.12 -2.83 -8.24
N PRO A 317 16.40 -1.75 -7.52
CA PRO A 317 15.35 -0.92 -6.93
C PRO A 317 14.55 -0.20 -8.03
N CYS A 318 13.32 0.21 -7.74
CA CYS A 318 12.48 0.85 -8.76
C CYS A 318 12.55 2.39 -8.75
N VAL A 319 13.12 3.02 -7.72
CA VAL A 319 13.14 4.49 -7.58
C VAL A 319 14.55 5.11 -7.52
N TYR A 320 15.60 4.29 -7.51
CA TYR A 320 17.03 4.68 -7.60
C TYR A 320 17.82 3.60 -8.31
N ASP A 321 19.12 3.86 -8.58
CA ASP A 321 19.87 3.05 -9.55
C ASP A 321 20.48 1.76 -8.97
N ASP A 322 20.93 1.77 -7.71
CA ASP A 322 21.59 0.63 -7.08
C ASP A 322 21.29 0.55 -5.58
N PHE A 323 21.05 -0.66 -5.07
CA PHE A 323 20.73 -0.89 -3.66
C PHE A 323 21.88 -0.57 -2.71
N VAL A 324 23.10 -1.01 -3.07
CA VAL A 324 24.26 -0.91 -2.18
C VAL A 324 24.81 0.48 -2.19
N GLU A 325 24.96 1.08 -3.38
CA GLU A 325 25.45 2.45 -3.52
C GLU A 325 24.56 3.46 -2.79
N GLU A 326 23.23 3.36 -2.97
CA GLU A 326 22.32 4.29 -2.28
C GLU A 326 22.27 4.06 -0.78
N ALA A 327 22.27 2.80 -0.31
CA ALA A 327 22.33 2.51 1.11
C ALA A 327 23.62 3.05 1.75
N LYS A 328 24.78 2.83 1.12
CA LYS A 328 26.06 3.33 1.64
C LYS A 328 26.13 4.86 1.73
N LYS A 329 25.46 5.60 0.84
CA LYS A 329 25.38 7.08 0.90
C LYS A 329 24.65 7.60 2.14
N VAL A 330 23.68 6.85 2.65
CA VAL A 330 22.81 7.28 3.75
C VAL A 330 23.07 6.55 5.07
N MET A 331 23.85 5.47 5.04
CA MET A 331 24.15 4.68 6.22
C MET A 331 24.89 5.49 7.30
N THR A 332 24.42 5.32 8.54
CA THR A 332 25.03 5.86 9.75
C THR A 332 25.69 4.75 10.55
N HIS A 333 26.39 5.13 11.61
CA HIS A 333 26.95 4.17 12.57
C HIS A 333 25.84 3.33 13.25
N GLU A 334 24.65 3.90 13.48
CA GLU A 334 23.48 3.18 14.01
C GLU A 334 23.03 2.06 13.03
N HIS A 335 22.90 2.37 11.74
CA HIS A 335 22.61 1.37 10.71
C HIS A 335 23.64 0.24 10.71
N SER A 336 24.94 0.57 10.79
CA SER A 336 26.00 -0.45 10.82
C SER A 336 25.89 -1.35 12.05
N ASN A 337 25.52 -0.81 13.22
CA ASN A 337 25.31 -1.60 14.43
C ASN A 337 24.12 -2.55 14.31
N HIS A 338 23.02 -2.09 13.72
CA HIS A 338 21.85 -2.93 13.47
C HIS A 338 22.14 -4.02 12.43
N LEU A 339 22.84 -3.68 11.34
CA LEU A 339 23.24 -4.63 10.30
C LEU A 339 24.10 -5.77 10.85
N ARG A 340 25.01 -5.51 11.78
CA ARG A 340 25.84 -6.55 12.42
C ARG A 340 25.00 -7.62 13.12
N ARG A 341 23.80 -7.30 13.61
CA ARG A 341 22.88 -8.29 14.22
C ARG A 341 22.33 -9.29 13.21
N LEU A 342 22.45 -9.00 11.91
CA LEU A 342 22.01 -9.87 10.82
C LEU A 342 23.08 -10.81 10.27
N LEU A 343 24.35 -10.71 10.69
CA LEU A 343 25.46 -11.53 10.16
C LEU A 343 25.24 -13.03 10.35
N ASP A 344 24.62 -13.44 11.47
CA ASP A 344 24.28 -14.82 11.78
C ASP A 344 22.77 -15.04 11.90
N PHE A 345 21.99 -14.15 11.29
CA PHE A 345 20.53 -14.15 11.37
C PHE A 345 19.91 -15.42 10.79
N ARG A 346 18.83 -15.89 11.44
CA ARG A 346 17.95 -16.94 10.95
C ARG A 346 16.50 -16.51 11.11
N PHE A 347 15.69 -16.80 10.10
CA PHE A 347 14.26 -16.52 10.16
C PHE A 347 13.55 -17.40 11.19
N LYS A 348 12.69 -16.80 12.00
CA LYS A 348 11.74 -17.55 12.82
C LYS A 348 10.65 -18.14 11.92
N ARG A 349 10.47 -19.45 12.00
CA ARG A 349 9.48 -20.16 11.20
C ARG A 349 8.07 -19.94 11.75
N HIS A 350 7.10 -19.78 10.85
CA HIS A 350 5.69 -19.85 11.23
C HIS A 350 5.33 -21.30 11.61
N SER A 351 4.36 -21.49 12.52
CA SER A 351 3.99 -22.82 13.02
C SER A 351 3.43 -23.77 11.95
N ARG A 352 2.90 -23.26 10.84
CA ARG A 352 2.23 -24.04 9.79
C ARG A 352 2.72 -23.77 8.37
N TYR A 353 3.05 -22.54 8.04
CA TYR A 353 3.30 -22.09 6.66
C TYR A 353 4.70 -21.50 6.54
N ASN A 354 5.56 -22.15 5.77
CA ASN A 354 6.94 -21.74 5.57
C ASN A 354 7.38 -21.99 4.14
N LEU A 355 8.40 -21.28 3.71
CA LEU A 355 9.20 -21.67 2.55
C LEU A 355 9.88 -23.03 2.83
N SER A 356 10.29 -23.74 1.77
CA SER A 356 11.09 -24.94 1.97
C SER A 356 12.39 -24.62 2.76
N PRO A 357 12.91 -25.55 3.56
CA PRO A 357 14.14 -25.32 4.33
C PRO A 357 15.31 -24.89 3.45
N GLU A 358 15.42 -25.47 2.24
CA GLU A 358 16.48 -25.21 1.27
C GLU A 358 16.38 -23.78 0.74
N ARG A 359 15.17 -23.36 0.31
CA ARG A 359 14.92 -21.98 -0.15
C ARG A 359 15.19 -20.98 0.95
N LEU A 360 14.70 -21.25 2.16
CA LEU A 360 14.89 -20.34 3.29
C LEU A 360 16.37 -20.15 3.63
N ALA A 361 17.15 -21.25 3.64
CA ALA A 361 18.59 -21.19 3.88
C ALA A 361 19.35 -20.37 2.82
N LEU A 362 18.93 -20.44 1.55
CA LEU A 362 19.51 -19.64 0.47
C LEU A 362 19.16 -18.16 0.59
N VAL A 363 17.93 -17.83 0.98
CA VAL A 363 17.51 -16.44 1.24
C VAL A 363 18.26 -15.86 2.43
N GLU A 364 18.38 -16.61 3.54
CA GLU A 364 19.19 -16.22 4.71
C GLU A 364 20.64 -15.95 4.32
N PHE A 365 21.23 -16.83 3.52
CA PHE A 365 22.60 -16.66 3.01
C PHE A 365 22.73 -15.40 2.14
N ALA A 366 21.76 -15.13 1.26
CA ALA A 366 21.78 -13.93 0.43
C ALA A 366 21.68 -12.64 1.28
N VAL A 367 20.80 -12.61 2.27
CA VAL A 367 20.67 -11.49 3.22
C VAL A 367 21.99 -11.27 3.97
N GLN A 368 22.59 -12.33 4.54
CA GLN A 368 23.86 -12.22 5.25
C GLN A 368 24.99 -11.73 4.34
N SER A 369 25.00 -12.16 3.08
CA SER A 369 26.00 -11.71 2.09
C SER A 369 25.83 -10.23 1.76
N ARG A 370 24.57 -9.76 1.59
CA ARG A 370 24.28 -8.35 1.37
C ARG A 370 24.65 -7.49 2.58
N VAL A 371 24.41 -7.97 3.79
CA VAL A 371 24.83 -7.29 5.02
C VAL A 371 26.34 -7.12 5.08
N LYS A 372 27.13 -8.15 4.72
CA LYS A 372 28.60 -8.04 4.62
C LYS A 372 29.03 -7.01 3.60
N GLU A 373 28.41 -7.04 2.40
CA GLU A 373 28.69 -6.07 1.33
C GLU A 373 28.40 -4.60 1.75
N LEU A 374 27.35 -4.39 2.54
CA LEU A 374 27.03 -3.06 3.10
C LEU A 374 27.99 -2.62 4.19
N LEU A 375 28.55 -3.56 4.97
CA LEU A 375 29.49 -3.27 6.05
C LEU A 375 30.97 -3.16 5.59
N GLU A 376 31.28 -3.58 4.36
CA GLU A 376 32.60 -3.39 3.76
C GLU A 376 32.78 -1.91 3.37
N GLU A 377 33.95 -1.30 3.72
CA GLU A 377 34.31 0.08 3.38
C GLU A 377 34.62 0.26 1.88
#